data_96527edf3a4d5ecf8f506694122ff4ff
#
_entry.id   96527edf3a4d5ecf8f506694122ff4ff
#
_cell.length_a   1.000
_cell.length_b   1.000
_cell.length_c   1.000
_cell.angle_alpha   90.00
_cell.angle_beta   90.00
_cell.angle_gamma   90.00
#
_symmetry.space_group_name_H-M   'P 1'
#
loop_
_entity.id
_entity.type
_entity.pdbx_description
1 polymer ?
#
loop_
_entity_poly.entity_id
_entity_poly.type
_entity_poly.pdbx_seq_one_letter_code
_entity_poly.pdbx_strand_id
1 'polypeptide(L)'
;MSMTHLSVEPAILYLGTPVVLVSSINEDGSPNLAPMSSAFWLGWRGMLGFEAVSKTPNNIVRTGECVLNLPSMDQVDAINRLSRLTGSNPVPAGKALRGYRYHADKFGIAGLTPVASETVAPPRVLECPIQLEAELVRVNPMMTDEYDYTQHERSAECTLEGIVALEVRIKRVHVVPALMVKGQPNRIDPDRWKPIIMSFCRYYGLGSELAVSKLAQIPEEQYRSPDIDRANVERLCIANRDRAAAD
;
A
#
# COMPACT_ATOMS: atom_id res chain seq x y z
N MET A 1 35.30 -16.32 15.31
CA MET A 1 34.48 -17.40 14.71
C MET A 1 34.45 -17.17 13.21
N SER A 2 34.82 -18.16 12.40
CA SER A 2 34.66 -18.08 10.94
C SER A 2 33.16 -18.17 10.62
N MET A 3 32.62 -17.19 9.92
CA MET A 3 31.22 -17.24 9.42
C MET A 3 31.20 -18.18 8.22
N THR A 4 30.42 -19.28 8.33
CA THR A 4 30.20 -20.25 7.24
C THR A 4 28.80 -20.02 6.68
N HIS A 5 28.69 -19.90 5.35
CA HIS A 5 27.40 -19.77 4.66
C HIS A 5 26.98 -21.12 4.08
N LEU A 6 25.69 -21.42 4.18
CA LEU A 6 25.08 -22.58 3.53
C LEU A 6 24.33 -22.11 2.27
N SER A 7 24.39 -22.93 1.23
CA SER A 7 23.50 -22.78 0.07
C SER A 7 22.17 -23.44 0.39
N VAL A 8 21.07 -22.71 0.28
CA VAL A 8 19.71 -23.16 0.65
C VAL A 8 18.67 -22.61 -0.34
N GLU A 9 17.52 -23.25 -0.41
CA GLU A 9 16.41 -22.92 -1.35
C GLU A 9 15.11 -22.63 -0.57
N PRO A 10 15.04 -21.49 0.15
CA PRO A 10 13.85 -21.15 0.92
C PRO A 10 12.68 -20.79 -0.01
N ALA A 11 11.51 -21.39 0.23
CA ALA A 11 10.30 -21.10 -0.54
C ALA A 11 9.73 -19.68 -0.28
N ILE A 12 10.16 -19.02 0.79
CA ILE A 12 9.68 -17.67 1.18
C ILE A 12 10.88 -16.75 1.40
N LEU A 13 10.89 -15.62 0.69
CA LEU A 13 11.91 -14.57 0.81
C LEU A 13 11.31 -13.23 1.24
N TYR A 14 10.37 -13.24 2.17
CA TYR A 14 9.79 -12.02 2.76
C TYR A 14 10.72 -11.49 3.86
N LEU A 15 11.63 -10.60 3.49
CA LEU A 15 12.78 -10.19 4.29
C LEU A 15 12.55 -8.90 5.11
N GLY A 16 11.31 -8.61 5.49
CA GLY A 16 10.97 -7.48 6.34
C GLY A 16 10.57 -6.23 5.55
N THR A 17 9.32 -6.15 5.16
CA THR A 17 8.71 -5.00 4.48
C THR A 17 7.49 -4.49 5.25
N PRO A 18 7.16 -3.18 5.17
CA PRO A 18 6.00 -2.65 5.86
C PRO A 18 4.71 -3.26 5.31
N VAL A 19 3.77 -3.53 6.22
CA VAL A 19 2.41 -3.90 5.82
C VAL A 19 1.66 -2.65 5.41
N VAL A 20 0.95 -2.75 4.28
CA VAL A 20 0.11 -1.69 3.71
C VAL A 20 -1.30 -2.22 3.53
N LEU A 21 -2.31 -1.46 3.93
CA LEU A 21 -3.70 -1.68 3.58
C LEU A 21 -4.03 -0.85 2.33
N VAL A 22 -4.20 -1.53 1.19
CA VAL A 22 -4.52 -0.84 -0.07
C VAL A 22 -6.03 -0.81 -0.25
N SER A 23 -6.61 0.38 -0.32
CA SER A 23 -8.00 0.58 -0.72
C SER A 23 -8.11 0.91 -2.20
N SER A 24 -9.15 0.42 -2.84
CA SER A 24 -9.47 0.60 -4.26
C SER A 24 -10.99 0.53 -4.45
N ILE A 25 -11.51 0.88 -5.62
CA ILE A 25 -12.95 0.85 -5.91
C ILE A 25 -13.28 -0.33 -6.82
N ASN A 26 -14.26 -1.12 -6.43
CA ASN A 26 -14.85 -2.20 -7.23
C ASN A 26 -15.67 -1.65 -8.41
N GLU A 27 -16.09 -2.52 -9.33
CA GLU A 27 -16.89 -2.16 -10.51
C GLU A 27 -18.27 -1.59 -10.13
N ASP A 28 -18.83 -2.04 -9.01
CA ASP A 28 -20.11 -1.58 -8.46
C ASP A 28 -20.01 -0.29 -7.64
N GLY A 29 -18.82 0.32 -7.56
CA GLY A 29 -18.55 1.51 -6.77
C GLY A 29 -18.27 1.23 -5.29
N SER A 30 -18.40 0.01 -4.81
CA SER A 30 -18.09 -0.34 -3.42
C SER A 30 -16.57 -0.33 -3.15
N PRO A 31 -16.13 0.01 -1.92
CA PRO A 31 -14.72 0.00 -1.58
C PRO A 31 -14.19 -1.43 -1.36
N ASN A 32 -13.00 -1.71 -1.89
CA ASN A 32 -12.23 -2.90 -1.59
C ASN A 32 -11.03 -2.54 -0.71
N LEU A 33 -10.66 -3.40 0.21
CA LEU A 33 -9.50 -3.24 1.10
C LEU A 33 -8.68 -4.54 1.12
N ALA A 34 -7.36 -4.43 0.97
CA ALA A 34 -6.49 -5.60 0.97
C ALA A 34 -5.15 -5.33 1.65
N PRO A 35 -4.68 -6.19 2.58
CA PRO A 35 -3.34 -6.11 3.10
C PRO A 35 -2.32 -6.63 2.08
N MET A 36 -1.16 -5.99 2.03
CA MET A 36 -0.01 -6.43 1.27
C MET A 36 1.28 -5.95 1.94
N SER A 37 2.42 -6.54 1.58
CA SER A 37 3.72 -6.13 2.09
C SER A 37 4.80 -6.02 1.01
N SER A 38 4.50 -6.37 -0.24
CA SER A 38 5.42 -6.20 -1.36
C SER A 38 5.43 -4.75 -1.84
N ALA A 39 5.87 -3.83 -0.97
CA ALA A 39 5.86 -2.40 -1.23
C ALA A 39 7.16 -1.72 -0.79
N PHE A 40 7.61 -0.73 -1.58
CA PHE A 40 8.68 0.19 -1.21
C PHE A 40 8.45 1.56 -1.87
N TRP A 41 9.17 2.57 -1.37
CA TRP A 41 9.06 3.94 -1.86
C TRP A 41 10.42 4.51 -2.22
N LEU A 42 10.47 5.31 -3.28
CA LEU A 42 11.57 6.20 -3.62
C LEU A 42 11.00 7.60 -3.89
N GLY A 43 11.29 8.55 -3.01
CA GLY A 43 10.63 9.85 -3.01
C GLY A 43 9.11 9.69 -2.87
N TRP A 44 8.35 10.38 -3.72
CA TRP A 44 6.89 10.31 -3.77
C TRP A 44 6.36 9.28 -4.79
N ARG A 45 7.13 8.22 -5.01
CA ARG A 45 6.75 7.07 -5.83
C ARG A 45 6.74 5.81 -5.00
N GLY A 46 5.72 4.99 -5.19
CA GLY A 46 5.60 3.67 -4.60
C GLY A 46 5.65 2.58 -5.66
N MET A 47 6.26 1.45 -5.33
CA MET A 47 6.19 0.23 -6.13
C MET A 47 5.43 -0.83 -5.34
N LEU A 48 4.39 -1.41 -5.94
CA LEU A 48 3.46 -2.34 -5.30
C LEU A 48 3.43 -3.65 -6.06
N GLY A 49 3.86 -4.75 -5.45
CA GLY A 49 3.86 -6.09 -6.05
C GLY A 49 2.56 -6.85 -5.80
N PHE A 50 1.95 -7.42 -6.85
CA PHE A 50 0.70 -8.17 -6.75
C PHE A 50 0.71 -9.43 -7.61
N GLU A 51 -0.04 -10.45 -7.15
CA GLU A 51 -0.57 -11.46 -8.07
C GLU A 51 -1.66 -10.82 -8.93
N ALA A 52 -1.55 -10.93 -10.24
CA ALA A 52 -2.44 -10.30 -11.21
C ALA A 52 -3.92 -10.68 -11.04
N VAL A 53 -4.20 -11.93 -10.63
CA VAL A 53 -5.57 -12.42 -10.34
C VAL A 53 -6.24 -11.78 -9.12
N SER A 54 -5.53 -10.91 -8.39
CA SER A 54 -6.07 -10.23 -7.22
C SER A 54 -7.00 -9.10 -7.62
N LYS A 55 -8.07 -8.86 -6.85
CA LYS A 55 -9.03 -7.78 -7.11
C LYS A 55 -8.38 -6.39 -7.08
N THR A 56 -7.47 -6.16 -6.14
CA THR A 56 -6.85 -4.84 -5.92
C THR A 56 -6.08 -4.34 -7.14
N PRO A 57 -5.12 -5.06 -7.76
CA PRO A 57 -4.41 -4.55 -8.94
C PRO A 57 -5.35 -4.34 -10.13
N ASN A 58 -6.38 -5.18 -10.32
CA ASN A 58 -7.36 -5.00 -11.37
C ASN A 58 -8.18 -3.73 -11.18
N ASN A 59 -8.61 -3.45 -9.95
CA ASN A 59 -9.28 -2.19 -9.61
C ASN A 59 -8.37 -0.99 -9.89
N ILE A 60 -7.10 -1.04 -9.46
CA ILE A 60 -6.14 0.07 -9.67
C ILE A 60 -5.89 0.31 -11.15
N VAL A 61 -5.73 -0.73 -11.95
CA VAL A 61 -5.53 -0.58 -13.41
C VAL A 61 -6.76 0.00 -14.08
N ARG A 62 -7.97 -0.41 -13.66
CA ARG A 62 -9.23 0.09 -14.20
C ARG A 62 -9.51 1.54 -13.82
N THR A 63 -9.23 1.94 -12.56
CA THR A 63 -9.58 3.29 -12.05
C THR A 63 -8.43 4.28 -12.13
N GLY A 64 -7.19 3.82 -12.21
CA GLY A 64 -6.00 4.65 -12.11
C GLY A 64 -5.66 5.10 -10.67
N GLU A 65 -6.39 4.64 -9.64
CA GLU A 65 -6.34 5.23 -8.29
C GLU A 65 -6.30 4.18 -7.18
N CYS A 66 -5.64 4.55 -6.08
CA CYS A 66 -5.67 3.79 -4.83
C CYS A 66 -5.30 4.67 -3.63
N VAL A 67 -5.52 4.14 -2.42
CA VAL A 67 -4.94 4.72 -1.20
C VAL A 67 -4.08 3.66 -0.51
N LEU A 68 -2.87 4.06 -0.13
CA LEU A 68 -1.96 3.25 0.67
C LEU A 68 -2.09 3.69 2.12
N ASN A 69 -2.78 2.89 2.92
CA ASN A 69 -2.97 3.16 4.34
C ASN A 69 -1.91 2.38 5.12
N LEU A 70 -1.11 3.09 5.91
CA LEU A 70 0.00 2.54 6.68
C LEU A 70 -0.46 2.31 8.13
N PRO A 71 -0.74 1.07 8.52
CA PRO A 71 -1.23 0.75 9.85
C PRO A 71 -0.12 0.80 10.90
N SER A 72 -0.51 1.00 12.16
CA SER A 72 0.33 0.75 13.33
C SER A 72 0.10 -0.65 13.90
N MET A 73 0.92 -1.06 14.85
CA MET A 73 0.85 -2.36 15.52
C MET A 73 -0.53 -2.65 16.12
N ASP A 74 -1.28 -1.62 16.53
CA ASP A 74 -2.63 -1.73 17.09
C ASP A 74 -3.66 -2.30 16.09
N GLN A 75 -3.37 -2.25 14.78
CA GLN A 75 -4.24 -2.78 13.74
C GLN A 75 -3.89 -4.21 13.30
N VAL A 76 -2.98 -4.91 13.98
CA VAL A 76 -2.54 -6.27 13.59
C VAL A 76 -3.71 -7.25 13.48
N ASP A 77 -4.68 -7.19 14.38
CA ASP A 77 -5.85 -8.06 14.36
C ASP A 77 -6.78 -7.76 13.19
N ALA A 78 -6.95 -6.49 12.84
CA ALA A 78 -7.71 -6.06 11.66
C ALA A 78 -7.07 -6.59 10.37
N ILE A 79 -5.75 -6.49 10.24
CA ILE A 79 -4.99 -7.02 9.12
C ILE A 79 -5.14 -8.54 9.04
N ASN A 80 -5.06 -9.23 10.17
CA ASN A 80 -5.15 -10.68 10.22
C ASN A 80 -6.55 -11.18 9.80
N ARG A 81 -7.62 -10.43 10.14
CA ARG A 81 -8.97 -10.73 9.65
C ARG A 81 -9.08 -10.63 8.12
N LEU A 82 -8.28 -9.77 7.48
CA LEU A 82 -8.26 -9.58 6.02
C LEU A 82 -7.34 -10.57 5.28
N SER A 83 -6.37 -11.21 5.94
CA SER A 83 -5.22 -11.87 5.31
C SER A 83 -5.58 -12.95 4.29
N ARG A 84 -6.70 -13.66 4.45
CA ARG A 84 -7.20 -14.65 3.50
C ARG A 84 -8.58 -14.32 2.94
N LEU A 85 -8.85 -13.02 2.74
CA LEU A 85 -10.05 -12.55 2.06
C LEU A 85 -9.70 -12.00 0.68
N THR A 86 -10.60 -12.24 -0.27
CA THR A 86 -10.52 -11.67 -1.62
C THR A 86 -11.80 -10.91 -1.97
N GLY A 87 -11.66 -9.86 -2.79
CA GLY A 87 -12.80 -9.17 -3.43
C GLY A 87 -13.20 -9.80 -4.76
N SER A 88 -12.49 -10.83 -5.25
CA SER A 88 -12.85 -11.53 -6.48
C SER A 88 -13.96 -12.55 -6.22
N ASN A 89 -15.02 -12.51 -7.04
CA ASN A 89 -16.10 -13.49 -7.06
C ASN A 89 -16.43 -13.83 -8.52
N PRO A 90 -16.18 -15.08 -8.96
CA PRO A 90 -15.69 -16.21 -8.18
C PRO A 90 -14.27 -16.04 -7.64
N VAL A 91 -13.95 -16.78 -6.58
CA VAL A 91 -12.58 -16.81 -6.03
C VAL A 91 -11.67 -17.53 -7.03
N PRO A 92 -10.54 -16.94 -7.46
CA PRO A 92 -9.59 -17.61 -8.36
C PRO A 92 -9.12 -18.96 -7.79
N ALA A 93 -8.98 -19.98 -8.64
CA ALA A 93 -8.73 -21.36 -8.23
C ALA A 93 -7.49 -21.50 -7.33
N GLY A 94 -6.37 -20.88 -7.70
CA GLY A 94 -5.14 -20.89 -6.90
C GLY A 94 -5.31 -20.23 -5.52
N LYS A 95 -6.15 -19.19 -5.43
CA LYS A 95 -6.49 -18.58 -4.13
C LYS A 95 -7.40 -19.46 -3.30
N ALA A 96 -8.39 -20.11 -3.92
CA ALA A 96 -9.28 -21.03 -3.23
C ALA A 96 -8.50 -22.21 -2.61
N LEU A 97 -7.53 -22.78 -3.33
CA LEU A 97 -6.62 -23.81 -2.83
C LEU A 97 -5.79 -23.36 -1.61
N ARG A 98 -5.43 -22.06 -1.54
CA ARG A 98 -4.73 -21.46 -0.40
C ARG A 98 -5.68 -21.02 0.72
N GLY A 99 -6.97 -21.33 0.63
CA GLY A 99 -7.98 -21.07 1.64
C GLY A 99 -8.50 -19.63 1.66
N TYR A 100 -8.35 -18.88 0.55
CA TYR A 100 -8.99 -17.57 0.43
C TYR A 100 -10.50 -17.71 0.25
N ARG A 101 -11.24 -16.73 0.78
CA ARG A 101 -12.69 -16.65 0.67
C ARG A 101 -13.10 -15.26 0.20
N TYR A 102 -14.14 -15.21 -0.61
CA TYR A 102 -14.76 -13.95 -1.01
C TYR A 102 -15.42 -13.27 0.20
N HIS A 103 -15.24 -11.96 0.30
CA HIS A 103 -15.96 -11.12 1.22
C HIS A 103 -16.17 -9.74 0.59
N ALA A 104 -17.45 -9.29 0.53
CA ALA A 104 -17.80 -8.00 -0.07
C ALA A 104 -17.39 -6.84 0.84
N ASP A 105 -17.80 -6.85 2.10
CA ASP A 105 -17.51 -5.80 3.07
C ASP A 105 -16.23 -6.08 3.87
N LYS A 106 -15.11 -5.68 3.29
CA LYS A 106 -13.80 -5.86 3.93
C LYS A 106 -13.49 -4.81 5.01
N PHE A 107 -14.08 -3.63 4.92
CA PHE A 107 -13.97 -2.63 5.98
C PHE A 107 -14.70 -3.10 7.25
N GLY A 108 -15.96 -3.52 7.10
CA GLY A 108 -16.75 -3.99 8.25
C GLY A 108 -16.14 -5.21 8.93
N ILE A 109 -15.72 -6.26 8.19
CA ILE A 109 -15.12 -7.44 8.80
C ILE A 109 -13.77 -7.14 9.47
N ALA A 110 -13.02 -6.16 8.96
CA ALA A 110 -11.79 -5.68 9.59
C ALA A 110 -12.05 -4.81 10.83
N GLY A 111 -13.25 -4.27 10.99
CA GLY A 111 -13.57 -3.28 12.02
C GLY A 111 -12.81 -1.97 11.77
N LEU A 112 -12.69 -1.58 10.49
CA LEU A 112 -12.00 -0.36 10.06
C LEU A 112 -13.00 0.60 9.40
N THR A 113 -12.78 1.90 9.56
CA THR A 113 -13.70 2.95 9.13
C THR A 113 -13.22 3.59 7.82
N PRO A 114 -14.00 3.49 6.72
CA PRO A 114 -13.68 4.23 5.51
C PRO A 114 -13.98 5.72 5.69
N VAL A 115 -13.04 6.59 5.27
CA VAL A 115 -13.22 8.04 5.22
C VAL A 115 -12.88 8.56 3.83
N ALA A 116 -13.60 9.58 3.38
CA ALA A 116 -13.43 10.15 2.05
C ALA A 116 -11.99 10.65 1.82
N SER A 117 -11.45 10.37 0.65
CA SER A 117 -10.20 10.93 0.15
C SER A 117 -10.41 12.36 -0.40
N GLU A 118 -9.33 13.12 -0.56
CA GLU A 118 -9.38 14.48 -1.11
C GLU A 118 -9.11 14.51 -2.62
N THR A 119 -8.29 13.59 -3.14
CA THR A 119 -7.77 13.66 -4.53
C THR A 119 -8.05 12.41 -5.35
N VAL A 120 -8.60 11.35 -4.74
CA VAL A 120 -8.91 10.07 -5.39
C VAL A 120 -10.24 9.51 -4.88
N ALA A 121 -10.88 8.62 -5.64
CA ALA A 121 -12.15 8.00 -5.26
C ALA A 121 -12.04 6.93 -4.15
N PRO A 122 -11.02 6.07 -4.09
CA PRO A 122 -10.88 5.08 -3.03
C PRO A 122 -10.78 5.73 -1.65
N PRO A 123 -11.51 5.22 -0.62
CA PRO A 123 -11.49 5.80 0.72
C PRO A 123 -10.18 5.52 1.45
N ARG A 124 -9.82 6.41 2.35
CA ARG A 124 -8.77 6.22 3.37
C ARG A 124 -9.31 5.35 4.51
N VAL A 125 -8.42 4.78 5.31
CA VAL A 125 -8.74 4.05 6.56
C VAL A 125 -8.47 4.97 7.75
N LEU A 126 -9.52 5.34 8.50
CA LEU A 126 -9.43 6.31 9.62
C LEU A 126 -8.38 5.91 10.66
N GLU A 127 -8.30 4.63 11.02
CA GLU A 127 -7.43 4.10 12.06
C GLU A 127 -5.95 4.01 11.64
N CYS A 128 -5.64 4.16 10.35
CA CYS A 128 -4.26 4.18 9.87
C CYS A 128 -3.65 5.57 10.06
N PRO A 129 -2.56 5.71 10.83
CA PRO A 129 -2.01 7.03 11.17
C PRO A 129 -1.33 7.75 10.02
N ILE A 130 -0.98 7.04 8.94
CA ILE A 130 -0.45 7.62 7.70
C ILE A 130 -1.26 7.04 6.54
N GLN A 131 -1.73 7.93 5.64
CA GLN A 131 -2.52 7.54 4.48
C GLN A 131 -1.99 8.30 3.26
N LEU A 132 -1.76 7.58 2.16
CA LEU A 132 -1.17 8.11 0.94
C LEU A 132 -2.16 7.91 -0.20
N GLU A 133 -2.80 8.99 -0.67
CA GLU A 133 -3.61 8.97 -1.87
C GLU A 133 -2.69 8.91 -3.09
N ALA A 134 -2.96 8.01 -4.01
CA ALA A 134 -2.05 7.71 -5.09
C ALA A 134 -2.76 7.45 -6.42
N GLU A 135 -2.07 7.76 -7.51
CA GLU A 135 -2.49 7.41 -8.86
C GLU A 135 -1.51 6.45 -9.53
N LEU A 136 -2.03 5.58 -10.37
CA LEU A 136 -1.24 4.64 -11.17
C LEU A 136 -0.44 5.39 -12.24
N VAL A 137 0.83 5.09 -12.36
CA VAL A 137 1.73 5.62 -13.38
C VAL A 137 2.05 4.57 -14.43
N ARG A 138 2.38 3.34 -13.97
CA ARG A 138 2.82 2.27 -14.86
C ARG A 138 2.52 0.89 -14.28
N VAL A 139 2.27 -0.05 -15.17
CA VAL A 139 2.20 -1.48 -14.88
C VAL A 139 3.48 -2.12 -15.41
N ASN A 140 4.20 -2.83 -14.55
CA ASN A 140 5.43 -3.53 -14.90
C ASN A 140 5.21 -5.04 -14.69
N PRO A 141 5.06 -5.85 -15.75
CA PRO A 141 5.03 -7.30 -15.63
C PRO A 141 6.33 -7.83 -15.02
N MET A 142 6.23 -8.85 -14.17
CA MET A 142 7.38 -9.53 -13.55
C MET A 142 7.35 -11.00 -13.95
N MET A 143 8.54 -11.65 -13.92
CA MET A 143 8.72 -13.08 -14.23
C MET A 143 8.22 -13.47 -15.65
N THR A 144 8.38 -12.54 -16.60
CA THR A 144 7.94 -12.74 -17.98
C THR A 144 8.87 -13.66 -18.77
N ASP A 145 10.04 -13.96 -18.25
CA ASP A 145 11.13 -14.73 -18.86
C ASP A 145 11.12 -16.21 -18.49
N GLU A 146 10.41 -16.61 -17.44
CA GLU A 146 10.59 -17.94 -16.86
C GLU A 146 9.35 -18.83 -16.82
N TYR A 147 8.11 -18.31 -16.91
CA TYR A 147 6.94 -19.17 -16.71
C TYR A 147 5.69 -18.65 -17.40
N ASP A 148 5.04 -19.55 -18.12
CA ASP A 148 3.68 -19.34 -18.60
C ASP A 148 2.68 -19.50 -17.42
N TYR A 149 2.74 -18.60 -16.45
CA TYR A 149 1.76 -18.49 -15.36
C TYR A 149 0.35 -18.22 -15.89
N THR A 150 0.25 -17.89 -17.17
CA THR A 150 -0.98 -17.45 -17.82
C THR A 150 -1.96 -18.61 -18.04
N GLN A 151 -1.49 -19.85 -18.08
CA GLN A 151 -2.36 -21.00 -18.37
C GLN A 151 -3.26 -21.42 -17.20
N HIS A 152 -2.97 -21.03 -15.97
CA HIS A 152 -3.65 -21.60 -14.80
C HIS A 152 -4.66 -20.67 -14.10
N GLU A 153 -4.66 -19.36 -14.35
CA GLU A 153 -5.47 -18.42 -13.56
C GLU A 153 -6.13 -17.28 -14.37
N ARG A 154 -6.42 -17.47 -15.64
CA ARG A 154 -7.19 -16.47 -16.39
C ARG A 154 -8.64 -16.44 -15.90
N SER A 155 -9.05 -15.37 -15.26
CA SER A 155 -10.47 -15.02 -15.19
C SER A 155 -10.81 -14.13 -16.39
N ALA A 156 -12.04 -14.24 -16.91
CA ALA A 156 -12.51 -13.45 -18.04
C ALA A 156 -12.46 -11.92 -17.80
N GLU A 157 -12.27 -11.51 -16.55
CA GLU A 157 -12.24 -10.10 -16.10
C GLU A 157 -10.81 -9.58 -15.81
N CYS A 158 -9.79 -10.47 -15.82
CA CYS A 158 -8.43 -10.06 -15.48
C CYS A 158 -7.65 -9.62 -16.72
N THR A 159 -7.35 -8.34 -16.82
CA THR A 159 -6.50 -7.77 -17.87
C THR A 159 -5.00 -7.90 -17.58
N LEU A 160 -4.64 -8.31 -16.38
CA LEU A 160 -3.27 -8.51 -15.92
C LEU A 160 -2.93 -10.01 -15.89
N GLU A 161 -1.66 -10.36 -16.10
CA GLU A 161 -1.18 -11.74 -16.10
C GLU A 161 -0.02 -11.93 -15.12
N GLY A 162 0.08 -13.10 -14.48
CA GLY A 162 1.19 -13.50 -13.63
C GLY A 162 1.36 -12.63 -12.38
N ILE A 163 2.57 -12.10 -12.19
CA ILE A 163 2.94 -11.17 -11.14
C ILE A 163 3.22 -9.81 -11.76
N VAL A 164 2.74 -8.76 -11.13
CA VAL A 164 2.90 -7.38 -11.61
C VAL A 164 3.41 -6.46 -10.50
N ALA A 165 4.23 -5.50 -10.87
CA ALA A 165 4.62 -4.39 -10.03
C ALA A 165 3.98 -3.10 -10.57
N LEU A 166 3.13 -2.47 -9.76
CA LEU A 166 2.47 -1.22 -10.09
C LEU A 166 3.28 -0.05 -9.55
N GLU A 167 3.75 0.84 -10.43
CA GLU A 167 4.30 2.13 -10.03
C GLU A 167 3.16 3.11 -9.79
N VAL A 168 3.10 3.68 -8.58
CA VAL A 168 2.12 4.71 -8.20
C VAL A 168 2.82 6.00 -7.80
N ARG A 169 2.20 7.14 -8.09
CA ARG A 169 2.61 8.46 -7.64
C ARG A 169 1.72 8.91 -6.49
N ILE A 170 2.33 9.36 -5.40
CA ILE A 170 1.61 9.94 -4.27
C ILE A 170 1.12 11.33 -4.64
N LYS A 171 -0.17 11.58 -4.43
CA LYS A 171 -0.84 12.87 -4.67
C LYS A 171 -1.06 13.64 -3.38
N ARG A 172 -1.37 12.94 -2.29
CA ARG A 172 -1.67 13.51 -0.99
C ARG A 172 -1.17 12.61 0.12
N VAL A 173 -0.61 13.21 1.16
CA VAL A 173 -0.18 12.53 2.38
C VAL A 173 -1.01 13.07 3.55
N HIS A 174 -1.68 12.19 4.26
CA HIS A 174 -2.38 12.47 5.50
C HIS A 174 -1.64 11.81 6.66
N VAL A 175 -1.41 12.58 7.71
CA VAL A 175 -0.69 12.09 8.90
C VAL A 175 -1.40 12.59 10.14
N VAL A 176 -1.60 11.71 11.13
CA VAL A 176 -2.14 12.16 12.41
C VAL A 176 -1.16 13.13 13.09
N PRO A 177 -1.64 14.25 13.67
CA PRO A 177 -0.76 15.27 14.26
C PRO A 177 0.23 14.74 15.29
N ALA A 178 -0.14 13.68 16.02
CA ALA A 178 0.71 13.05 17.02
C ALA A 178 2.02 12.48 16.49
N LEU A 179 2.09 12.15 15.19
CA LEU A 179 3.31 11.66 14.54
C LEU A 179 4.22 12.77 14.00
N MET A 180 3.78 14.02 14.04
CA MET A 180 4.59 15.13 13.51
C MET A 180 5.64 15.58 14.50
N VAL A 181 6.83 15.93 14.00
CA VAL A 181 7.86 16.60 14.80
C VAL A 181 7.37 18.00 15.18
N LYS A 182 7.43 18.34 16.45
CA LYS A 182 6.96 19.65 16.95
C LYS A 182 7.67 20.81 16.24
N GLY A 183 6.90 21.73 15.67
CA GLY A 183 7.42 22.90 14.96
C GLY A 183 7.92 22.61 13.53
N GLN A 184 7.77 21.37 13.04
CA GLN A 184 8.17 20.98 11.69
C GLN A 184 6.96 20.36 10.95
N PRO A 185 6.18 21.14 10.20
CA PRO A 185 4.87 20.73 9.68
C PRO A 185 4.92 19.64 8.60
N ASN A 186 6.09 19.37 8.03
CA ASN A 186 6.29 18.37 6.97
C ASN A 186 7.21 17.21 7.39
N ARG A 187 7.50 17.08 8.69
CA ARG A 187 8.41 16.04 9.18
C ARG A 187 7.69 15.07 10.09
N ILE A 188 7.68 13.80 9.68
CA ILE A 188 7.17 12.68 10.50
C ILE A 188 8.26 12.23 11.46
N ASP A 189 7.88 12.00 12.71
CA ASP A 189 8.76 11.48 13.76
C ASP A 189 8.80 9.93 13.63
N PRO A 190 9.94 9.33 13.25
CA PRO A 190 10.03 7.89 13.04
C PRO A 190 9.88 7.08 14.33
N ASP A 191 10.13 7.67 15.49
CA ASP A 191 10.03 6.99 16.78
C ASP A 191 8.58 6.87 17.27
N ARG A 192 7.70 7.72 16.75
CA ARG A 192 6.27 7.73 17.12
C ARG A 192 5.42 6.81 16.28
N TRP A 193 5.80 6.60 15.02
CA TRP A 193 5.12 5.63 14.18
C TRP A 193 5.61 4.22 14.51
N LYS A 194 4.67 3.33 14.83
CA LYS A 194 4.92 1.92 15.16
C LYS A 194 4.40 1.03 14.03
N PRO A 195 5.10 0.96 12.88
CA PRO A 195 4.66 0.17 11.72
C PRO A 195 4.62 -1.33 12.01
N ILE A 196 3.79 -2.03 11.24
CA ILE A 196 3.80 -3.48 11.17
C ILE A 196 4.73 -3.90 10.04
N ILE A 197 5.67 -4.78 10.35
CA ILE A 197 6.61 -5.36 9.41
C ILE A 197 6.24 -6.81 9.15
N MET A 198 6.09 -7.18 7.88
CA MET A 198 5.94 -8.57 7.46
C MET A 198 7.32 -9.17 7.20
N SER A 199 7.66 -10.23 7.93
CA SER A 199 8.89 -11.01 7.70
C SER A 199 8.56 -12.50 7.80
N PHE A 200 8.86 -13.26 6.75
CA PHE A 200 8.60 -14.70 6.66
C PHE A 200 7.18 -15.10 7.11
N CYS A 201 6.16 -14.39 6.61
CA CYS A 201 4.74 -14.57 6.95
C CYS A 201 4.40 -14.34 8.44
N ARG A 202 5.20 -13.56 9.16
CA ARG A 202 4.97 -13.17 10.56
C ARG A 202 4.99 -11.66 10.70
N TYR A 203 4.21 -11.14 11.65
CA TYR A 203 4.15 -9.71 11.95
C TYR A 203 5.14 -9.34 13.04
N TYR A 204 5.87 -8.26 12.82
CA TYR A 204 6.82 -7.66 13.76
C TYR A 204 6.57 -6.15 13.85
N GLY A 205 6.95 -5.54 14.97
CA GLY A 205 7.12 -4.08 15.09
C GLY A 205 8.57 -3.69 14.87
N LEU A 206 8.83 -2.39 14.76
CA LEU A 206 10.20 -1.86 14.83
C LEU A 206 10.71 -1.98 16.27
N GLY A 207 11.97 -2.36 16.42
CA GLY A 207 12.71 -2.27 17.67
C GLY A 207 13.15 -0.83 17.98
N SER A 208 14.04 -0.69 18.98
CA SER A 208 14.67 0.59 19.27
C SER A 208 15.60 1.05 18.15
N GLU A 209 15.78 2.37 18.00
CA GLU A 209 16.82 2.92 17.14
C GLU A 209 18.19 2.31 17.50
N LEU A 210 18.95 1.90 16.50
CA LEU A 210 20.29 1.35 16.69
C LEU A 210 21.37 2.42 16.58
N ALA A 211 21.22 3.34 15.62
CA ALA A 211 22.11 4.48 15.40
C ALA A 211 21.48 5.45 14.38
N VAL A 212 21.83 6.71 14.49
CA VAL A 212 21.50 7.72 13.47
C VAL A 212 22.34 7.45 12.21
N SER A 213 21.68 7.30 11.07
CA SER A 213 22.37 7.14 9.78
C SER A 213 23.10 8.42 9.37
N LYS A 214 24.25 8.29 8.71
CA LYS A 214 24.93 9.43 8.06
C LYS A 214 24.06 10.13 7.01
N LEU A 215 23.07 9.44 6.45
CA LEU A 215 22.08 10.03 5.54
C LEU A 215 21.23 11.10 6.22
N ALA A 216 21.01 11.03 7.53
CA ALA A 216 20.31 12.06 8.30
C ALA A 216 21.07 13.41 8.37
N GLN A 217 22.33 13.48 7.94
CA GLN A 217 23.10 14.71 7.82
C GLN A 217 22.79 15.46 6.51
N ILE A 218 22.15 14.81 5.55
CA ILE A 218 21.73 15.42 4.30
C ILE A 218 20.47 16.24 4.57
N PRO A 219 20.44 17.54 4.23
CA PRO A 219 19.23 18.36 4.37
C PRO A 219 18.04 17.74 3.64
N GLU A 220 16.86 17.71 4.29
CA GLU A 220 15.64 17.07 3.71
C GLU A 220 15.22 17.71 2.38
N GLU A 221 15.54 18.98 2.17
CA GLU A 221 15.28 19.71 0.92
C GLU A 221 15.97 19.05 -0.29
N GLN A 222 17.09 18.35 -0.08
CA GLN A 222 17.82 17.64 -1.14
C GLN A 222 17.12 16.33 -1.55
N TYR A 223 16.20 15.82 -0.73
CA TYR A 223 15.33 14.69 -1.07
C TYR A 223 14.03 15.12 -1.77
N ARG A 224 13.80 16.44 -1.91
CA ARG A 224 12.58 16.96 -2.52
C ARG A 224 12.51 16.57 -4.00
N SER A 225 11.41 15.96 -4.40
CA SER A 225 11.13 15.57 -5.78
C SER A 225 10.11 16.53 -6.43
N PRO A 226 10.07 16.64 -7.76
CA PRO A 226 9.05 17.42 -8.48
C PRO A 226 7.60 16.97 -8.19
N ASP A 227 7.39 15.74 -7.74
CA ASP A 227 6.07 15.24 -7.37
C ASP A 227 5.49 15.95 -6.13
N ILE A 228 6.36 16.39 -5.19
CA ILE A 228 5.95 17.22 -4.04
C ILE A 228 5.41 18.58 -4.50
N ASP A 229 6.06 19.20 -5.47
CA ASP A 229 5.65 20.50 -5.99
C ASP A 229 4.32 20.38 -6.73
N ARG A 230 4.13 19.30 -7.51
CA ARG A 230 2.87 18.98 -8.16
C ARG A 230 1.74 18.79 -7.15
N ALA A 231 1.95 18.03 -6.09
CA ALA A 231 0.98 17.81 -5.03
C ALA A 231 0.60 19.13 -4.29
N ASN A 232 1.57 20.03 -4.09
CA ASN A 232 1.30 21.35 -3.51
C ASN A 232 0.41 22.20 -4.40
N VAL A 233 0.68 22.24 -5.71
CA VAL A 233 -0.16 22.98 -6.68
C VAL A 233 -1.59 22.43 -6.65
N GLU A 234 -1.77 21.12 -6.70
CA GLU A 234 -3.08 20.48 -6.65
C GLU A 234 -3.83 20.81 -5.35
N ARG A 235 -3.15 20.81 -4.20
CA ARG A 235 -3.73 21.22 -2.92
C ARG A 235 -4.24 22.65 -2.93
N LEU A 236 -3.47 23.58 -3.49
CA LEU A 236 -3.87 24.98 -3.58
C LEU A 236 -5.07 25.17 -4.52
N CYS A 237 -5.14 24.43 -5.61
CA CYS A 237 -6.28 24.45 -6.53
C CYS A 237 -7.57 23.94 -5.85
N ILE A 238 -7.50 22.87 -5.06
CA ILE A 238 -8.65 22.34 -4.30
C ILE A 238 -9.12 23.40 -3.30
N ALA A 239 -8.22 23.91 -2.46
CA ALA A 239 -8.55 24.91 -1.44
C ALA A 239 -9.20 26.18 -2.01
N ASN A 240 -8.79 26.61 -3.22
CA ASN A 240 -9.39 27.76 -3.89
C ASN A 240 -10.79 27.46 -4.44
N ARG A 241 -11.04 26.23 -4.95
CA ARG A 241 -12.37 25.81 -5.39
C ARG A 241 -13.36 25.76 -4.22
N ASP A 242 -12.94 25.19 -3.08
CA ASP A 242 -13.79 25.08 -1.90
C ASP A 242 -14.17 26.45 -1.34
N ARG A 243 -13.26 27.43 -1.38
CA ARG A 243 -13.57 28.82 -1.02
C ARG A 243 -14.56 29.47 -1.99
N ALA A 244 -14.36 29.30 -3.30
CA ALA A 244 -15.26 29.84 -4.31
C ALA A 244 -16.66 29.20 -4.33
N ALA A 245 -16.82 28.03 -3.76
CA ALA A 245 -18.11 27.35 -3.60
C ALA A 245 -18.83 27.71 -2.28
N ALA A 246 -18.12 28.33 -1.33
CA ALA A 246 -18.66 28.77 -0.04
C ALA A 246 -19.11 30.24 -0.03
N ASP A 247 -18.69 31.03 -1.03
CA ASP A 247 -19.13 32.41 -1.32
C ASP A 247 -20.31 32.40 -2.31
#